data_464bdbc1b3bd6a46e19e89869ff285dc
#
_entry.id   464bdbc1b3bd6a46e19e89869ff285dc
#
_cell.length_a   1.000
_cell.length_b   1.000
_cell.length_c   1.000
_cell.angle_alpha   90.00
_cell.angle_beta   90.00
_cell.angle_gamma   90.00
#
_symmetry.space_group_name_H-M   'P 1'
#
loop_
_entity.id
_entity.type
_entity.pdbx_description
1 polymer ?
#
loop_
_entity_poly.entity_id
_entity_poly.type
_entity_poly.pdbx_seq_one_letter_code
_entity_poly.pdbx_strand_id
1 'polypeptide(L)'
;MAKKAMTGRELRAEGSLEGREAEMQKIEAVIQPSKLDAVKDALVEAGISGITIFEARGHGRQKGHTEFYRGREYAVDLLPKIKLELVVTDEMKDKAIDAIIGAARTGRIGDGKIFVSKVDEAIRIRNDERGEIAL
;
A
#
# COMPACT_ATOMS: atom_id res chain seq x y z
N MET A 1 14.13 31.16 18.59
CA MET A 1 14.19 30.37 18.68
C MET A 1 14.68 29.92 18.38
N ALA A 2 14.58 30.30 18.51
CA ALA A 2 14.83 29.64 18.09
C ALA A 2 14.55 28.99 18.34
N LYS A 3 14.37 29.91 18.09
CA LYS A 3 14.13 28.56 18.17
C LYS A 3 15.42 27.77 18.21
N LYS A 4 15.61 27.01 19.23
CA LYS A 4 16.81 26.22 19.31
C LYS A 4 16.80 25.17 18.20
N ALA A 5 17.97 24.66 17.89
CA ALA A 5 18.08 23.61 16.92
C ALA A 5 17.50 22.33 17.53
N MET A 6 16.52 21.77 16.86
CA MET A 6 15.88 20.55 17.31
C MET A 6 16.11 19.46 16.28
N THR A 7 16.20 18.23 16.74
CA THR A 7 16.27 17.11 15.82
C THR A 7 14.93 16.93 15.15
N GLY A 8 14.94 16.24 14.04
CA GLY A 8 13.69 15.90 13.39
C GLY A 8 12.77 15.10 14.29
N ARG A 9 13.36 14.26 15.16
CA ARG A 9 12.57 13.48 16.09
C ARG A 9 11.86 14.37 17.11
N GLU A 10 12.56 15.36 17.61
CA GLU A 10 11.97 16.27 18.59
C GLU A 10 10.82 17.06 17.99
N LEU A 11 11.02 17.53 16.76
CA LEU A 11 9.97 18.26 16.10
C LEU A 11 8.75 17.41 15.86
N ARG A 12 8.96 16.17 15.48
CA ARG A 12 7.85 15.26 15.28
C ARG A 12 7.12 14.99 16.57
N ALA A 13 7.85 14.82 17.65
CA ALA A 13 7.23 14.56 18.94
C ALA A 13 6.36 15.72 19.39
N GLU A 14 6.76 16.92 19.02
CA GLU A 14 6.00 18.11 19.38
C GLU A 14 4.90 18.43 18.39
N GLY A 15 4.81 17.65 17.32
CA GLY A 15 3.81 17.90 16.31
C GLY A 15 4.13 19.05 15.38
N SER A 16 5.29 19.67 15.54
CA SER A 16 5.70 20.76 14.67
C SER A 16 6.21 20.22 13.36
N LEU A 17 5.85 20.89 12.26
CA LEU A 17 6.38 20.53 10.95
C LEU A 17 7.54 21.40 10.52
N GLU A 18 7.83 22.40 11.28
CA GLU A 18 8.88 23.32 10.94
C GLU A 18 10.24 22.65 11.02
N GLY A 19 11.01 22.66 9.94
CA GLY A 19 12.31 22.02 9.90
C GLY A 19 12.25 20.50 9.89
N ARG A 20 11.08 19.95 9.84
CA ARG A 20 10.86 18.53 9.86
C ARG A 20 10.80 17.99 8.43
N GLU A 21 11.51 16.92 8.19
CA GLU A 21 11.43 16.27 6.90
C GLU A 21 10.11 15.55 6.79
N ALA A 22 9.50 15.60 5.61
CA ALA A 22 8.30 14.86 5.35
C ALA A 22 8.61 13.37 5.38
N GLU A 23 7.76 12.62 6.05
CA GLU A 23 7.93 11.17 6.10
C GLU A 23 7.08 10.54 5.02
N MET A 24 7.57 9.46 4.50
CA MET A 24 6.91 8.73 3.43
C MET A 24 6.64 7.31 3.89
N GLN A 25 5.54 6.77 3.42
CA GLN A 25 5.13 5.43 3.78
C GLN A 25 4.89 4.62 2.51
N LYS A 26 5.34 3.38 2.53
CA LYS A 26 5.01 2.44 1.48
C LYS A 26 3.83 1.60 1.93
N ILE A 27 2.84 1.52 1.08
CA ILE A 27 1.66 0.71 1.32
C ILE A 27 1.69 -0.43 0.33
N GLU A 28 1.65 -1.65 0.85
CA GLU A 28 1.52 -2.85 0.04
C GLU A 28 0.18 -3.46 0.39
N ALA A 29 -0.65 -3.65 -0.61
CA ALA A 29 -1.97 -4.23 -0.40
C ALA A 29 -2.10 -5.46 -1.27
N VAL A 30 -2.42 -6.59 -0.65
CA VAL A 30 -2.70 -7.81 -1.37
C VAL A 30 -4.21 -7.99 -1.35
N ILE A 31 -4.82 -7.97 -2.54
CA ILE A 31 -6.27 -7.95 -2.67
C ILE A 31 -6.71 -9.01 -3.66
N GLN A 32 -8.00 -9.24 -3.70
CA GLN A 32 -8.57 -10.12 -4.72
C GLN A 32 -8.53 -9.44 -6.07
N PRO A 33 -8.24 -10.20 -7.14
CA PRO A 33 -8.18 -9.61 -8.48
C PRO A 33 -9.45 -8.88 -8.88
N SER A 34 -10.61 -9.39 -8.46
CA SER A 34 -11.88 -8.79 -8.82
C SER A 34 -12.07 -7.39 -8.21
N LYS A 35 -11.26 -7.03 -7.24
CA LYS A 35 -11.37 -5.74 -6.57
C LYS A 35 -10.43 -4.69 -7.14
N LEU A 36 -9.59 -5.06 -8.09
CA LEU A 36 -8.55 -4.17 -8.57
C LEU A 36 -9.10 -2.86 -9.10
N ASP A 37 -10.10 -2.94 -9.97
CA ASP A 37 -10.62 -1.72 -10.59
C ASP A 37 -11.23 -0.79 -9.56
N ALA A 38 -12.00 -1.34 -8.62
CA ALA A 38 -12.62 -0.53 -7.58
C ALA A 38 -11.57 0.14 -6.70
N VAL A 39 -10.50 -0.59 -6.38
CA VAL A 39 -9.42 -0.03 -5.55
C VAL A 39 -8.69 1.06 -6.30
N LYS A 40 -8.38 0.85 -7.58
CA LYS A 40 -7.72 1.87 -8.37
C LYS A 40 -8.56 3.14 -8.43
N ASP A 41 -9.85 2.99 -8.69
CA ASP A 41 -10.74 4.14 -8.78
C ASP A 41 -10.79 4.89 -7.45
N ALA A 42 -10.87 4.15 -6.35
CA ALA A 42 -10.93 4.77 -5.03
C ALA A 42 -9.65 5.53 -4.71
N LEU A 43 -8.49 5.00 -5.11
CA LEU A 43 -7.23 5.67 -4.88
C LEU A 43 -7.10 6.93 -5.72
N VAL A 44 -7.52 6.87 -6.97
CA VAL A 44 -7.50 8.05 -7.83
C VAL A 44 -8.40 9.13 -7.25
N GLU A 45 -9.58 8.75 -6.79
CA GLU A 45 -10.50 9.68 -6.17
C GLU A 45 -9.93 10.32 -4.92
N ALA A 46 -9.09 9.57 -4.22
CA ALA A 46 -8.41 10.08 -3.02
C ALA A 46 -7.20 10.95 -3.36
N GLY A 47 -6.90 11.13 -4.65
CA GLY A 47 -5.79 11.96 -5.07
C GLY A 47 -4.49 11.21 -5.24
N ILE A 48 -4.53 9.89 -5.34
CA ILE A 48 -3.34 9.08 -5.44
C ILE A 48 -3.34 8.38 -6.79
N SER A 49 -2.29 8.61 -7.58
CA SER A 49 -2.21 8.03 -8.91
C SER A 49 -0.99 7.16 -9.14
N GLY A 50 0.05 7.28 -8.32
CA GLY A 50 1.27 6.51 -8.52
C GLY A 50 1.16 5.15 -7.88
N ILE A 51 0.68 4.18 -8.64
CA ILE A 51 0.41 2.83 -8.14
C ILE A 51 1.13 1.83 -9.03
N THR A 52 1.83 0.89 -8.42
CA THR A 52 2.45 -0.22 -9.14
C THR A 52 1.67 -1.49 -8.83
N ILE A 53 1.37 -2.26 -9.85
CA ILE A 53 0.52 -3.43 -9.72
C ILE A 53 1.31 -4.67 -10.10
N PHE A 54 1.23 -5.68 -9.24
CA PHE A 54 1.88 -6.97 -9.47
C PHE A 54 0.82 -8.05 -9.46
N GLU A 55 0.95 -8.98 -10.39
CA GLU A 55 0.18 -10.21 -10.30
C GLU A 55 0.92 -11.17 -9.38
N ALA A 56 0.18 -11.76 -8.46
CA ALA A 56 0.78 -12.57 -7.42
C ALA A 56 -0.10 -13.79 -7.16
N ARG A 57 0.45 -14.75 -6.44
CA ARG A 57 -0.30 -15.90 -5.97
C ARG A 57 -0.09 -16.00 -4.48
N GLY A 58 -1.17 -16.28 -3.78
CA GLY A 58 -1.12 -16.29 -2.34
C GLY A 58 -1.72 -17.53 -1.75
N HIS A 59 -1.18 -17.92 -0.61
CA HIS A 59 -1.71 -18.99 0.21
C HIS A 59 -1.99 -18.40 1.57
N GLY A 60 -3.23 -18.49 2.01
CA GLY A 60 -3.61 -17.88 3.27
C GLY A 60 -4.75 -18.66 3.89
N ARG A 61 -5.57 -17.95 4.66
CA ARG A 61 -6.69 -18.59 5.34
C ARG A 61 -7.82 -18.92 4.40
N GLN A 62 -7.87 -18.27 3.25
CA GLN A 62 -8.83 -18.62 2.21
C GLN A 62 -8.40 -19.94 1.62
N LYS A 63 -9.28 -20.92 1.67
CA LYS A 63 -8.96 -22.22 1.11
C LYS A 63 -9.12 -22.19 -0.38
N GLY A 64 -8.23 -22.88 -1.06
CA GLY A 64 -8.36 -23.07 -2.49
C GLY A 64 -9.50 -24.03 -2.78
N HIS A 65 -9.91 -24.03 -3.99
CA HIS A 65 -10.94 -24.98 -4.44
C HIS A 65 -10.26 -26.25 -4.94
N THR A 66 -11.07 -27.29 -5.08
CA THR A 66 -10.59 -28.57 -5.57
C THR A 66 -10.87 -28.68 -7.05
N GLU A 67 -9.90 -29.16 -7.81
CA GLU A 67 -10.05 -29.38 -9.22
C GLU A 67 -9.71 -30.81 -9.56
N PHE A 68 -10.22 -31.28 -10.70
CA PHE A 68 -9.96 -32.64 -11.17
C PHE A 68 -9.10 -32.58 -12.42
N TYR A 69 -8.14 -33.49 -12.47
CA TYR A 69 -7.31 -33.65 -13.65
C TYR A 69 -7.05 -35.12 -13.83
N ARG A 70 -7.46 -35.65 -14.97
CA ARG A 70 -7.33 -37.09 -15.30
C ARG A 70 -7.93 -37.96 -14.21
N GLY A 71 -9.08 -37.54 -13.67
CA GLY A 71 -9.77 -38.28 -12.65
C GLY A 71 -9.21 -38.16 -11.26
N ARG A 72 -8.22 -37.31 -11.08
CA ARG A 72 -7.66 -37.07 -9.75
C ARG A 72 -8.06 -35.70 -9.25
N GLU A 73 -8.26 -35.66 -7.95
CA GLU A 73 -8.63 -34.41 -7.28
C GLU A 73 -7.37 -33.69 -6.81
N TYR A 74 -7.29 -32.40 -7.10
CA TYR A 74 -6.17 -31.56 -6.68
C TYR A 74 -6.69 -30.39 -5.87
N ALA A 75 -6.02 -30.12 -4.74
CA ALA A 75 -6.30 -28.89 -3.99
C ALA A 75 -5.52 -27.75 -4.65
N VAL A 76 -6.21 -26.64 -4.84
CA VAL A 76 -5.58 -25.43 -5.38
C VAL A 76 -5.15 -24.60 -4.19
N ASP A 77 -3.84 -24.60 -3.92
CA ASP A 77 -3.30 -23.94 -2.74
C ASP A 77 -2.90 -22.50 -2.97
N LEU A 78 -2.51 -22.17 -4.20
CA LEU A 78 -2.04 -20.83 -4.52
C LEU A 78 -3.09 -20.14 -5.38
N LEU A 79 -3.73 -19.16 -4.80
CA LEU A 79 -4.81 -18.43 -5.46
C LEU A 79 -4.27 -17.15 -6.07
N PRO A 80 -4.81 -16.75 -7.22
CA PRO A 80 -4.41 -15.47 -7.82
C PRO A 80 -4.73 -14.33 -6.87
N LYS A 81 -3.80 -13.39 -6.78
CA LYS A 81 -3.94 -12.18 -6.00
C LYS A 81 -3.35 -11.03 -6.78
N ILE A 82 -3.71 -9.84 -6.39
CA ILE A 82 -3.08 -8.63 -6.91
C ILE A 82 -2.37 -7.97 -5.77
N LYS A 83 -1.11 -7.58 -5.97
CA LYS A 83 -0.39 -6.78 -5.00
C LYS A 83 -0.24 -5.37 -5.57
N LEU A 84 -0.66 -4.41 -4.80
CA LEU A 84 -0.48 -3.00 -5.13
C LEU A 84 0.62 -2.44 -4.27
N GLU A 85 1.48 -1.62 -4.87
CA GLU A 85 2.47 -0.86 -4.10
C GLU A 85 2.32 0.61 -4.43
N LEU A 86 2.29 1.41 -3.38
CA LEU A 86 2.30 2.85 -3.55
C LEU A 86 3.08 3.46 -2.41
N VAL A 87 3.68 4.61 -2.68
CA VAL A 87 4.40 5.36 -1.66
C VAL A 87 3.70 6.71 -1.55
N VAL A 88 3.34 7.06 -0.33
CA VAL A 88 2.59 8.29 -0.07
C VAL A 88 3.25 9.03 1.09
N THR A 89 2.90 10.30 1.23
CA THR A 89 3.32 11.06 2.40
C THR A 89 2.55 10.60 3.62
N ASP A 90 3.07 10.92 4.80
CA ASP A 90 2.37 10.61 6.04
C ASP A 90 0.94 11.13 6.03
N GLU A 91 0.75 12.31 5.46
CA GLU A 91 -0.57 12.94 5.45
C GLU A 91 -1.57 12.15 4.64
N MET A 92 -1.11 11.46 3.62
CA MET A 92 -2.00 10.73 2.73
C MET A 92 -2.16 9.26 3.11
N LYS A 93 -1.38 8.79 4.09
CA LYS A 93 -1.35 7.38 4.41
C LYS A 93 -2.72 6.83 4.79
N ASP A 94 -3.36 7.45 5.76
CA ASP A 94 -4.65 6.93 6.23
C ASP A 94 -5.72 7.04 5.17
N LYS A 95 -5.68 8.11 4.38
CA LYS A 95 -6.62 8.28 3.29
C LYS A 95 -6.48 7.17 2.26
N ALA A 96 -5.25 6.80 1.95
CA ALA A 96 -5.00 5.72 1.01
C ALA A 96 -5.48 4.38 1.58
N ILE A 97 -5.19 4.12 2.84
CA ILE A 97 -5.62 2.88 3.49
C ILE A 97 -7.14 2.79 3.51
N ASP A 98 -7.81 3.87 3.88
CA ASP A 98 -9.27 3.88 3.91
C ASP A 98 -9.86 3.64 2.54
N ALA A 99 -9.26 4.21 1.50
CA ALA A 99 -9.73 4.00 0.14
C ALA A 99 -9.61 2.53 -0.27
N ILE A 100 -8.49 1.91 0.06
CA ILE A 100 -8.27 0.50 -0.27
C ILE A 100 -9.27 -0.37 0.48
N ILE A 101 -9.41 -0.15 1.77
CA ILE A 101 -10.29 -0.97 2.59
C ILE A 101 -11.74 -0.83 2.11
N GLY A 102 -12.17 0.40 1.86
CA GLY A 102 -13.54 0.64 1.43
C GLY A 102 -13.87 -0.04 0.13
N ALA A 103 -12.92 -0.14 -0.79
CA ALA A 103 -13.16 -0.72 -2.09
C ALA A 103 -12.95 -2.24 -2.10
N ALA A 104 -12.07 -2.77 -1.26
CA ALA A 104 -11.67 -4.17 -1.32
C ALA A 104 -12.41 -5.07 -0.34
N ARG A 105 -12.98 -4.51 0.71
CA ARG A 105 -13.55 -5.31 1.80
C ARG A 105 -14.86 -5.96 1.39
N THR A 106 -14.97 -7.26 1.65
CA THR A 106 -16.24 -7.98 1.59
C THR A 106 -16.66 -8.45 2.97
N GLY A 107 -15.73 -8.52 3.91
CA GLY A 107 -15.98 -9.08 5.23
C GLY A 107 -15.74 -10.57 5.31
N ARG A 108 -15.30 -11.17 4.22
CA ARG A 108 -15.05 -12.62 4.17
C ARG A 108 -13.56 -12.89 4.20
N ILE A 109 -13.24 -14.13 4.55
CA ILE A 109 -11.87 -14.61 4.46
C ILE A 109 -11.42 -14.50 3.00
N GLY A 110 -10.22 -13.98 2.79
CA GLY A 110 -9.68 -13.83 1.45
C GLY A 110 -9.66 -12.41 0.96
N ASP A 111 -10.16 -11.46 1.74
CA ASP A 111 -10.15 -10.05 1.34
C ASP A 111 -8.73 -9.50 1.16
N GLY A 112 -7.78 -10.03 1.89
CA GLY A 112 -6.40 -9.61 1.77
C GLY A 112 -5.90 -8.83 2.97
N LYS A 113 -4.74 -8.22 2.80
CA LYS A 113 -4.06 -7.51 3.88
C LYS A 113 -3.33 -6.31 3.33
N ILE A 114 -3.10 -5.35 4.21
CA ILE A 114 -2.32 -4.16 3.90
C ILE A 114 -1.13 -4.13 4.84
N PHE A 115 0.04 -3.88 4.29
CA PHE A 115 1.26 -3.71 5.07
C PHE A 115 1.78 -2.31 4.82
N VAL A 116 2.21 -1.66 5.89
CA VAL A 116 2.72 -0.30 5.82
C VAL A 116 4.13 -0.29 6.37
N SER A 117 5.03 0.33 5.64
CA SER A 117 6.41 0.46 6.10
C SER A 117 6.92 1.84 5.75
N LYS A 118 7.92 2.27 6.51
CA LYS A 118 8.51 3.58 6.32
C LYS A 118 9.47 3.53 5.13
N VAL A 119 9.45 4.57 4.32
CA VAL A 119 10.37 4.71 3.20
C VAL A 119 11.42 5.74 3.59
N ASP A 120 12.67 5.31 3.61
CA ASP A 120 13.76 6.18 3.99
C ASP A 120 14.07 7.21 2.91
N GLU A 121 14.02 6.81 1.66
CA GLU A 121 14.36 7.67 0.54
C GLU A 121 13.53 7.30 -0.66
N ALA A 122 13.11 8.33 -1.40
CA ALA A 122 12.51 8.15 -2.72
C ALA A 122 13.31 9.02 -3.69
N ILE A 123 13.65 8.47 -4.83
CA ILE A 123 14.47 9.15 -5.81
C ILE A 123 13.81 8.98 -7.17
N ARG A 124 13.55 10.10 -7.84
CA ARG A 124 12.99 10.04 -9.19
C ARG A 124 14.11 9.84 -10.19
N ILE A 125 14.02 8.78 -10.97
CA ILE A 125 15.10 8.42 -11.87
C ILE A 125 15.34 9.50 -12.93
N ARG A 126 14.28 10.14 -13.37
CA ARG A 126 14.38 11.08 -14.49
C ARG A 126 15.30 12.26 -14.18
N ASN A 127 15.28 12.74 -12.93
CA ASN A 127 15.95 14.02 -12.62
C ASN A 127 16.63 14.05 -11.26
N ASP A 128 16.78 12.89 -10.61
CA ASP A 128 17.44 12.80 -9.29
C ASP A 128 16.73 13.55 -8.16
N GLU A 129 15.52 14.01 -8.37
CA GLU A 129 14.77 14.61 -7.26
C GLU A 129 14.57 13.60 -6.15
N ARG A 130 14.66 14.06 -4.92
CA ARG A 130 14.62 13.17 -3.76
C ARG A 130 13.56 13.62 -2.77
N GLY A 131 13.07 12.65 -2.00
CA GLY A 131 12.10 12.92 -0.96
C GLY A 131 10.71 13.02 -1.50
N GLU A 132 9.90 13.81 -0.82
CA GLU A 132 8.47 13.91 -1.14
C GLU A 132 8.23 14.37 -2.57
N ILE A 133 9.08 15.24 -3.07
CA ILE A 133 8.92 15.75 -4.41
C ILE A 133 9.12 14.68 -5.48
N ALA A 134 9.75 13.57 -5.11
CA ALA A 134 9.98 12.47 -6.03
C ALA A 134 8.77 11.55 -6.21
N LEU A 135 7.75 11.72 -5.37
CA LEU A 135 6.58 10.84 -5.39
C LEU A 135 5.64 11.14 -6.56
#